data_3cf581fc6c55cc6bda737d1dc527b842
#
_entry.id   3cf581fc6c55cc6bda737d1dc527b842
#
_cell.length_a   1.000
_cell.length_b   1.000
_cell.length_c   1.000
_cell.angle_alpha   90.00
_cell.angle_beta   90.00
_cell.angle_gamma   90.00
#
_symmetry.space_group_name_H-M   'P 1'
#
loop_
_entity.id
_entity.type
_entity.pdbx_description
1 polymer ?
#
loop_
_entity_poly.entity_id
_entity_poly.type
_entity_poly.pdbx_seq_one_letter_code
_entity_poly.pdbx_strand_id
1 'polypeptide(L)'
;MGKRFEMWIGGRYVRSRSSNSFVSMISAISMLGIAIAVTVLIVVMSVVNGFERELQDRLLAMTAHASIEDVNGELKDADALMATANANPRVRAAAPYVDGQALLLFDNELSGAELRGIDPALEHEVSGVGGVMQAGRLEDLQAGAFNVVLGEELANVLGVGIGDKVLVTLAQGRVTPAGVIPRSKRFTVSGVYRVGMYEFDRRLAFINLRDAQKLYLKKDTISGVRLAVTEIYEAPTIVREVALANGELVLVSDWTRRHVNFFRSIQITKSILFVILLMVIAVAAFNIVSTLVMVVKDKQSDIAILRTVGARPSSILRIFVTQGSIVGLAGTVAGVVFGVLLALNLESIVGFFESVFGIKFLAADVYFISDLPSELRFGDVSKIALMALVLALISTLYPAWVAARTAPAEALRYD
;
A
#
# COMPACT_ATOMS: atom_id res chain seq x y z
N MET A 1 -34.15 -29.42 30.01
CA MET A 1 -34.14 -29.18 28.55
C MET A 1 -32.69 -28.95 28.11
N GLY A 2 -32.21 -29.76 27.19
CA GLY A 2 -30.78 -29.74 26.85
C GLY A 2 -30.40 -28.64 25.85
N LYS A 3 -29.15 -28.22 25.82
CA LYS A 3 -28.53 -27.20 24.88
C LYS A 3 -28.87 -27.46 23.38
N ARG A 4 -29.23 -28.70 23.01
CA ARG A 4 -29.63 -29.08 21.65
C ARG A 4 -31.00 -28.51 21.21
N PHE A 5 -31.94 -28.30 22.16
CA PHE A 5 -33.28 -27.78 21.87
C PHE A 5 -33.21 -26.28 21.47
N GLU A 6 -32.43 -25.50 22.17
CA GLU A 6 -32.29 -24.06 21.92
C GLU A 6 -31.69 -23.77 20.52
N MET A 7 -30.63 -24.52 20.14
CA MET A 7 -30.05 -24.43 18.81
C MET A 7 -30.96 -24.91 17.70
N TRP A 8 -31.75 -25.97 17.97
CA TRP A 8 -32.69 -26.50 16.99
C TRP A 8 -33.82 -25.51 16.68
N ILE A 9 -34.40 -24.87 17.72
CA ILE A 9 -35.42 -23.84 17.53
C ILE A 9 -34.87 -22.62 16.85
N GLY A 10 -33.71 -22.10 17.28
CA GLY A 10 -33.05 -20.95 16.66
C GLY A 10 -32.79 -21.18 15.18
N GLY A 11 -32.27 -22.36 14.81
CA GLY A 11 -32.06 -22.74 13.40
C GLY A 11 -33.35 -22.87 12.61
N ARG A 12 -34.40 -23.38 13.24
CA ARG A 12 -35.72 -23.49 12.60
C ARG A 12 -36.36 -22.13 12.35
N TYR A 13 -36.16 -21.15 13.23
CA TYR A 13 -36.68 -19.79 13.03
C TYR A 13 -36.01 -19.08 11.82
N VAL A 14 -34.74 -19.38 11.51
CA VAL A 14 -34.11 -18.90 10.29
C VAL A 14 -34.68 -19.58 9.03
N ARG A 15 -35.05 -20.88 9.12
CA ARG A 15 -35.45 -21.70 7.97
C ARG A 15 -36.94 -21.76 7.78
N SER A 16 -37.76 -21.39 8.79
CA SER A 16 -39.23 -21.54 8.70
C SER A 16 -39.77 -20.56 7.66
N ARG A 17 -40.40 -21.12 6.62
CA ARG A 17 -41.38 -20.41 5.80
C ARG A 17 -42.59 -20.15 6.70
N SER A 18 -42.51 -19.10 7.51
CA SER A 18 -43.68 -18.59 8.24
C SER A 18 -44.73 -18.15 7.23
N SER A 19 -46.00 -18.24 7.61
CA SER A 19 -47.13 -17.73 6.79
C SER A 19 -46.96 -16.23 6.44
N ASN A 20 -46.06 -15.50 7.13
CA ASN A 20 -45.61 -14.17 6.80
C ASN A 20 -44.25 -14.22 6.06
N SER A 21 -44.32 -14.21 4.74
CA SER A 21 -43.16 -14.06 3.83
C SER A 21 -42.22 -12.87 4.20
N PHE A 22 -42.76 -11.90 4.93
CA PHE A 22 -42.14 -10.65 5.33
C PHE A 22 -40.95 -10.86 6.29
N VAL A 23 -41.05 -11.72 7.31
CA VAL A 23 -39.98 -11.98 8.29
C VAL A 23 -38.77 -12.68 7.64
N SER A 24 -39.06 -13.61 6.73
CA SER A 24 -37.99 -14.30 5.98
C SER A 24 -37.23 -13.32 5.05
N MET A 25 -37.98 -12.41 4.41
CA MET A 25 -37.42 -11.38 3.55
C MET A 25 -36.51 -10.44 4.34
N ILE A 26 -36.91 -9.96 5.51
CA ILE A 26 -36.13 -9.06 6.35
C ILE A 26 -34.82 -9.73 6.85
N SER A 27 -34.92 -11.00 7.25
CA SER A 27 -33.73 -11.77 7.64
C SER A 27 -32.75 -11.93 6.46
N ALA A 28 -33.24 -12.15 5.25
CA ALA A 28 -32.44 -12.21 4.03
C ALA A 28 -31.80 -10.86 3.70
N ILE A 29 -32.51 -9.75 3.86
CA ILE A 29 -31.96 -8.38 3.67
C ILE A 29 -30.81 -8.11 4.67
N SER A 30 -30.97 -8.51 5.94
CA SER A 30 -29.91 -8.36 6.95
C SER A 30 -28.68 -9.19 6.61
N MET A 31 -28.86 -10.44 6.18
CA MET A 31 -27.77 -11.30 5.73
C MET A 31 -27.04 -10.71 4.51
N LEU A 32 -27.81 -10.19 3.56
CA LEU A 32 -27.28 -9.54 2.36
C LEU A 32 -26.54 -8.24 2.69
N GLY A 33 -27.03 -7.44 3.64
CA GLY A 33 -26.36 -6.24 4.12
C GLY A 33 -24.98 -6.53 4.72
N ILE A 34 -24.87 -7.59 5.55
CA ILE A 34 -23.57 -8.02 6.08
C ILE A 34 -22.68 -8.54 4.95
N ALA A 35 -23.22 -9.34 4.06
CA ALA A 35 -22.46 -9.90 2.95
C ALA A 35 -21.88 -8.79 2.06
N ILE A 36 -22.67 -7.79 1.71
CA ILE A 36 -22.22 -6.63 0.92
C ILE A 36 -21.15 -5.86 1.69
N ALA A 37 -21.36 -5.56 2.98
CA ALA A 37 -20.42 -4.82 3.79
C ALA A 37 -19.05 -5.53 3.85
N VAL A 38 -19.03 -6.83 4.12
CA VAL A 38 -17.82 -7.65 4.16
C VAL A 38 -17.16 -7.74 2.79
N THR A 39 -17.95 -7.92 1.72
CA THR A 39 -17.47 -7.95 0.33
C THR A 39 -16.75 -6.66 -0.02
N VAL A 40 -17.39 -5.52 0.20
CA VAL A 40 -16.82 -4.19 -0.09
C VAL A 40 -15.51 -3.97 0.70
N LEU A 41 -15.49 -4.37 1.97
CA LEU A 41 -14.30 -4.28 2.79
C LEU A 41 -13.12 -5.05 2.21
N ILE A 42 -13.35 -6.32 1.86
CA ILE A 42 -12.30 -7.19 1.30
C ILE A 42 -11.78 -6.62 -0.01
N VAL A 43 -12.68 -6.19 -0.90
CA VAL A 43 -12.29 -5.60 -2.20
C VAL A 43 -11.48 -4.32 -2.01
N VAL A 44 -11.97 -3.37 -1.20
CA VAL A 44 -11.26 -2.09 -0.96
C VAL A 44 -9.90 -2.32 -0.34
N MET A 45 -9.79 -3.20 0.68
CA MET A 45 -8.49 -3.51 1.28
C MET A 45 -7.54 -4.21 0.31
N SER A 46 -8.04 -5.09 -0.56
CA SER A 46 -7.24 -5.74 -1.60
C SER A 46 -6.70 -4.75 -2.63
N VAL A 47 -7.51 -3.77 -3.04
CA VAL A 47 -7.08 -2.68 -3.92
C VAL A 47 -5.99 -1.84 -3.25
N VAL A 48 -6.20 -1.43 -2.00
CA VAL A 48 -5.20 -0.62 -1.26
C VAL A 48 -3.89 -1.40 -1.08
N ASN A 49 -3.96 -2.69 -0.79
CA ASN A 49 -2.78 -3.55 -0.71
C ASN A 49 -2.07 -3.67 -2.06
N GLY A 50 -2.83 -3.82 -3.15
CA GLY A 50 -2.30 -3.87 -4.51
C GLY A 50 -1.58 -2.57 -4.90
N PHE A 51 -2.19 -1.42 -4.62
CA PHE A 51 -1.55 -0.12 -4.83
C PHE A 51 -0.27 0.05 -3.99
N GLU A 52 -0.30 -0.35 -2.71
CA GLU A 52 0.89 -0.32 -1.85
C GLU A 52 2.03 -1.12 -2.47
N ARG A 53 1.74 -2.35 -2.89
CA ARG A 53 2.73 -3.23 -3.50
C ARG A 53 3.29 -2.67 -4.80
N GLU A 54 2.43 -2.23 -5.70
CA GLU A 54 2.84 -1.65 -6.98
C GLU A 54 3.73 -0.41 -6.80
N LEU A 55 3.35 0.48 -5.87
CA LEU A 55 4.16 1.65 -5.52
C LEU A 55 5.50 1.25 -4.88
N GLN A 56 5.50 0.22 -4.02
CA GLN A 56 6.74 -0.32 -3.44
C GLN A 56 7.65 -0.90 -4.52
N ASP A 57 7.10 -1.73 -5.40
CA ASP A 57 7.87 -2.39 -6.46
C ASP A 57 8.48 -1.37 -7.42
N ARG A 58 7.75 -0.31 -7.79
CA ARG A 58 8.27 0.79 -8.62
C ARG A 58 9.36 1.60 -7.91
N LEU A 59 9.12 1.97 -6.65
CA LEU A 59 10.09 2.70 -5.86
C LEU A 59 11.39 1.90 -5.71
N LEU A 60 11.27 0.60 -5.44
CA LEU A 60 12.41 -0.29 -5.24
C LEU A 60 13.13 -0.65 -6.55
N ALA A 61 12.41 -0.65 -7.68
CA ALA A 61 13.04 -0.83 -8.98
C ALA A 61 14.00 0.31 -9.34
N MET A 62 13.74 1.52 -8.84
CA MET A 62 14.51 2.73 -9.18
C MET A 62 15.56 3.12 -8.16
N THR A 63 15.40 2.67 -6.91
CA THR A 63 16.33 2.98 -5.84
C THR A 63 17.12 1.75 -5.46
N ALA A 64 18.41 1.94 -5.20
CA ALA A 64 19.19 0.91 -4.52
C ALA A 64 18.53 0.55 -3.18
N HIS A 65 18.60 -0.72 -2.80
CA HIS A 65 17.92 -1.23 -1.61
C HIS A 65 18.50 -0.66 -0.32
N ALA A 66 19.81 -0.33 -0.33
CA ALA A 66 20.51 0.31 0.77
C ALA A 66 21.67 1.15 0.27
N SER A 67 22.19 2.03 1.11
CA SER A 67 23.43 2.77 0.89
C SER A 67 24.27 2.83 2.15
N ILE A 68 25.57 2.86 1.94
CA ILE A 68 26.59 3.09 2.96
C ILE A 68 27.34 4.36 2.58
N GLU A 69 27.36 5.34 3.47
CA GLU A 69 27.91 6.66 3.25
C GLU A 69 28.98 6.95 4.31
N ASP A 70 30.01 7.72 3.99
CA ASP A 70 30.90 8.25 5.01
C ASP A 70 30.19 9.35 5.81
N VAL A 71 30.55 9.49 7.08
CA VAL A 71 29.96 10.50 8.00
C VAL A 71 30.15 11.92 7.47
N ASN A 72 31.27 12.19 6.78
CA ASN A 72 31.59 13.48 6.18
C ASN A 72 31.20 13.55 4.69
N GLY A 73 30.60 12.50 4.13
CA GLY A 73 30.26 12.41 2.71
C GLY A 73 31.46 12.30 1.77
N GLU A 74 32.61 11.85 2.27
CA GLU A 74 33.88 11.71 1.52
C GLU A 74 34.53 10.34 1.76
N LEU A 75 33.88 9.29 1.25
CA LEU A 75 34.38 7.92 1.31
C LEU A 75 35.63 7.78 0.43
N LYS A 76 36.75 7.42 1.04
CA LYS A 76 38.06 7.33 0.34
C LYS A 76 38.31 5.95 -0.22
N ASP A 77 37.95 4.92 0.50
CA ASP A 77 38.19 3.51 0.12
C ASP A 77 36.94 2.81 -0.40
N ALA A 78 36.47 3.30 -1.55
CA ALA A 78 35.29 2.74 -2.22
C ALA A 78 35.49 1.27 -2.61
N ASP A 79 36.69 0.93 -3.07
CA ASP A 79 36.98 -0.43 -3.58
C ASP A 79 36.98 -1.46 -2.45
N ALA A 80 37.53 -1.12 -1.27
CA ALA A 80 37.50 -1.99 -0.09
C ALA A 80 36.05 -2.20 0.42
N LEU A 81 35.26 -1.13 0.48
CA LEU A 81 33.85 -1.26 0.87
C LEU A 81 33.05 -2.09 -0.13
N MET A 82 33.23 -1.89 -1.43
CA MET A 82 32.58 -2.69 -2.46
C MET A 82 33.01 -4.15 -2.40
N ALA A 83 34.31 -4.43 -2.16
CA ALA A 83 34.79 -5.80 -1.98
C ALA A 83 34.16 -6.45 -0.75
N THR A 84 34.05 -5.75 0.37
CA THR A 84 33.38 -6.24 1.58
C THR A 84 31.89 -6.49 1.33
N ALA A 85 31.21 -5.60 0.61
CA ALA A 85 29.81 -5.75 0.26
C ALA A 85 29.59 -6.98 -0.64
N ASN A 86 30.38 -7.14 -1.69
CA ASN A 86 30.28 -8.25 -2.64
C ASN A 86 30.69 -9.61 -2.03
N ALA A 87 31.44 -9.60 -0.93
CA ALA A 87 31.74 -10.83 -0.17
C ALA A 87 30.54 -11.37 0.61
N ASN A 88 29.51 -10.55 0.87
CA ASN A 88 28.28 -11.00 1.52
C ASN A 88 27.35 -11.68 0.50
N PRO A 89 27.00 -12.97 0.66
CA PRO A 89 26.22 -13.72 -0.32
C PRO A 89 24.78 -13.19 -0.50
N ARG A 90 24.30 -12.34 0.41
CA ARG A 90 22.98 -11.69 0.33
C ARG A 90 23.02 -10.35 -0.42
N VAL A 91 24.20 -9.84 -0.75
CA VAL A 91 24.37 -8.66 -1.61
C VAL A 91 24.49 -9.15 -3.05
N ARG A 92 23.62 -8.68 -3.93
CA ARG A 92 23.62 -9.01 -5.35
C ARG A 92 24.66 -8.18 -6.11
N ALA A 93 24.72 -6.88 -5.78
CA ALA A 93 25.64 -5.94 -6.43
C ALA A 93 25.88 -4.72 -5.54
N ALA A 94 27.01 -4.06 -5.76
CA ALA A 94 27.39 -2.81 -5.15
C ALA A 94 27.91 -1.81 -6.19
N ALA A 95 27.50 -0.53 -6.12
CA ALA A 95 27.94 0.50 -7.03
C ALA A 95 28.28 1.81 -6.30
N PRO A 96 29.41 2.46 -6.64
CA PRO A 96 29.80 3.73 -6.07
C PRO A 96 28.95 4.86 -6.65
N TYR A 97 28.73 5.91 -5.87
CA TYR A 97 28.02 7.09 -6.36
C TYR A 97 28.55 8.40 -5.73
N VAL A 98 28.31 9.48 -6.45
CA VAL A 98 28.47 10.85 -5.97
C VAL A 98 27.15 11.56 -6.16
N ASP A 99 26.59 12.14 -5.11
CA ASP A 99 25.34 12.89 -5.20
C ASP A 99 25.50 14.30 -4.63
N GLY A 100 24.59 15.15 -5.03
CA GLY A 100 24.48 16.51 -4.52
C GLY A 100 23.40 17.30 -5.23
N GLN A 101 23.07 18.44 -4.66
CA GLN A 101 22.06 19.34 -5.20
C GLN A 101 22.68 20.24 -6.27
N ALA A 102 21.97 20.39 -7.38
CA ALA A 102 22.35 21.26 -8.48
C ALA A 102 21.14 22.05 -9.00
N LEU A 103 21.43 23.19 -9.60
CA LEU A 103 20.48 23.97 -10.38
C LEU A 103 20.80 23.75 -11.86
N LEU A 104 19.78 23.35 -12.62
CA LEU A 104 19.86 23.17 -14.05
C LEU A 104 19.18 24.37 -14.73
N LEU A 105 19.89 24.98 -15.66
CA LEU A 105 19.43 26.16 -16.40
C LEU A 105 19.52 25.87 -17.89
N PHE A 106 18.44 26.12 -18.61
CA PHE A 106 18.40 26.14 -20.07
C PHE A 106 17.54 27.32 -20.52
N ASP A 107 18.13 28.15 -21.37
CA ASP A 107 17.58 29.45 -21.77
C ASP A 107 17.14 30.28 -20.54
N ASN A 108 15.84 30.41 -20.31
CA ASN A 108 15.27 31.16 -19.19
C ASN A 108 14.61 30.28 -18.14
N GLU A 109 14.63 28.94 -18.32
CA GLU A 109 14.02 27.98 -17.42
C GLU A 109 15.06 27.46 -16.42
N LEU A 110 14.70 27.50 -15.12
CA LEU A 110 15.54 27.07 -14.01
C LEU A 110 14.85 25.99 -13.18
N SER A 111 15.58 24.93 -12.90
CA SER A 111 15.08 23.85 -12.04
C SER A 111 16.14 23.31 -11.10
N GLY A 112 15.74 23.07 -9.83
CA GLY A 112 16.56 22.32 -8.88
C GLY A 112 16.44 20.82 -9.13
N ALA A 113 17.58 20.11 -9.05
CA ALA A 113 17.61 18.67 -9.14
C ALA A 113 18.70 18.07 -8.24
N GLU A 114 18.51 16.82 -7.83
CA GLU A 114 19.55 15.98 -7.27
C GLU A 114 20.35 15.41 -8.45
N LEU A 115 21.61 15.74 -8.50
CA LEU A 115 22.52 15.25 -9.54
C LEU A 115 23.32 14.08 -9.00
N ARG A 116 23.16 12.92 -9.63
CA ARG A 116 23.81 11.69 -9.21
C ARG A 116 24.82 11.21 -10.23
N GLY A 117 26.08 11.17 -9.81
CA GLY A 117 27.16 10.57 -10.57
C GLY A 117 27.21 9.06 -10.37
N ILE A 118 27.10 8.31 -11.45
CA ILE A 118 27.05 6.85 -11.45
C ILE A 118 28.07 6.25 -12.40
N ASP A 119 28.44 5.00 -12.14
CA ASP A 119 29.11 4.16 -13.12
C ASP A 119 28.05 3.39 -13.91
N PRO A 120 27.81 3.68 -15.22
CA PRO A 120 26.78 3.02 -15.98
C PRO A 120 26.89 1.51 -16.02
N ALA A 121 28.10 0.97 -15.99
CA ALA A 121 28.34 -0.47 -16.05
C ALA A 121 27.85 -1.20 -14.78
N LEU A 122 28.01 -0.56 -13.62
CA LEU A 122 27.58 -1.12 -12.32
C LEU A 122 26.14 -0.75 -11.98
N GLU A 123 25.64 0.35 -12.54
CA GLU A 123 24.31 0.87 -12.23
C GLU A 123 23.19 -0.10 -12.61
N HIS A 124 23.31 -0.81 -13.74
CA HIS A 124 22.34 -1.81 -14.17
C HIS A 124 22.09 -2.94 -13.18
N GLU A 125 23.09 -3.24 -12.33
CA GLU A 125 22.97 -4.31 -11.35
C GLU A 125 22.33 -3.80 -10.03
N VAL A 126 22.38 -2.50 -9.79
CA VAL A 126 21.95 -1.89 -8.52
C VAL A 126 20.61 -1.19 -8.65
N SER A 127 20.30 -0.63 -9.83
CA SER A 127 19.01 0.03 -10.08
C SER A 127 18.42 -0.33 -11.44
N GLY A 128 17.09 -0.18 -11.58
CA GLY A 128 16.36 -0.44 -12.81
C GLY A 128 16.32 0.72 -13.80
N VAL A 129 17.11 1.78 -13.58
CA VAL A 129 17.07 3.00 -14.39
C VAL A 129 17.30 2.74 -15.87
N GLY A 130 18.20 1.80 -16.20
CA GLY A 130 18.46 1.43 -17.59
C GLY A 130 17.26 0.83 -18.32
N GLY A 131 16.34 0.19 -17.59
CA GLY A 131 15.14 -0.45 -18.15
C GLY A 131 13.98 0.51 -18.44
N VAL A 132 14.05 1.75 -17.94
CA VAL A 132 12.98 2.77 -18.09
C VAL A 132 13.41 3.97 -18.91
N MET A 133 14.49 3.83 -19.68
CA MET A 133 14.91 4.86 -20.65
C MET A 133 13.87 5.01 -21.75
N GLN A 134 13.45 6.25 -22.00
CA GLN A 134 12.53 6.60 -23.10
C GLN A 134 13.30 6.96 -24.37
N ALA A 135 14.44 7.63 -24.20
CA ALA A 135 15.30 8.06 -25.29
C ALA A 135 16.76 8.09 -24.85
N GLY A 136 17.70 7.76 -25.74
CA GLY A 136 19.11 7.60 -25.40
C GLY A 136 19.39 6.31 -24.59
N ARG A 137 20.60 6.19 -24.08
CA ARG A 137 21.04 5.03 -23.32
C ARG A 137 21.87 5.47 -22.10
N LEU A 138 21.82 4.67 -21.04
CA LEU A 138 22.58 4.99 -19.81
C LEU A 138 24.11 4.93 -20.07
N GLU A 139 24.55 4.05 -20.97
CA GLU A 139 25.94 3.90 -21.39
C GLU A 139 26.51 5.13 -22.11
N ASP A 140 25.64 6.02 -22.60
CA ASP A 140 26.07 7.29 -23.22
C ASP A 140 26.66 8.27 -22.19
N LEU A 141 26.54 7.98 -20.88
CA LEU A 141 27.21 8.67 -19.80
C LEU A 141 28.70 8.30 -19.73
N GLN A 142 29.49 8.70 -20.75
CA GLN A 142 30.92 8.42 -20.82
C GLN A 142 31.72 9.45 -19.99
N ALA A 143 32.78 8.98 -19.34
CA ALA A 143 33.66 9.80 -18.55
C ALA A 143 34.35 10.90 -19.41
N GLY A 144 34.23 12.15 -19.00
CA GLY A 144 34.79 13.31 -19.70
C GLY A 144 33.89 13.88 -20.83
N ALA A 145 32.82 13.21 -21.21
CA ALA A 145 31.90 13.72 -22.21
C ALA A 145 30.95 14.80 -21.67
N PHE A 146 30.78 14.86 -20.35
CA PHE A 146 29.83 15.75 -19.67
C PHE A 146 28.41 15.60 -20.23
N ASN A 147 27.95 14.36 -20.29
CA ASN A 147 26.60 14.01 -20.66
C ASN A 147 25.72 13.93 -19.41
N VAL A 148 24.42 14.20 -19.58
CA VAL A 148 23.40 14.11 -18.54
C VAL A 148 22.18 13.35 -19.06
N VAL A 149 21.64 12.48 -18.22
CA VAL A 149 20.35 11.81 -18.40
C VAL A 149 19.35 12.46 -17.44
N LEU A 150 18.24 12.93 -17.96
CA LEU A 150 17.21 13.66 -17.22
C LEU A 150 15.96 12.79 -17.06
N GLY A 151 15.22 12.99 -15.97
CA GLY A 151 13.85 12.50 -15.91
C GLY A 151 12.94 13.29 -16.85
N GLU A 152 11.91 12.64 -17.38
CA GLU A 152 11.00 13.22 -18.38
C GLU A 152 10.38 14.55 -17.91
N GLU A 153 9.89 14.60 -16.68
CA GLU A 153 9.30 15.82 -16.11
C GLU A 153 10.32 16.95 -15.95
N LEU A 154 11.56 16.62 -15.63
CA LEU A 154 12.65 17.60 -15.54
C LEU A 154 13.00 18.14 -16.94
N ALA A 155 13.06 17.27 -17.94
CA ALA A 155 13.30 17.65 -19.32
C ALA A 155 12.17 18.53 -19.87
N ASN A 156 10.92 18.17 -19.59
CA ASN A 156 9.74 18.93 -20.00
C ASN A 156 9.72 20.34 -19.38
N VAL A 157 10.01 20.46 -18.08
CA VAL A 157 10.02 21.77 -17.40
C VAL A 157 11.16 22.66 -17.90
N LEU A 158 12.31 22.09 -18.24
CA LEU A 158 13.41 22.84 -18.83
C LEU A 158 13.22 23.10 -20.35
N GLY A 159 12.28 22.41 -20.99
CA GLY A 159 12.06 22.51 -22.43
C GLY A 159 13.22 21.94 -23.26
N VAL A 160 13.90 20.87 -22.76
CA VAL A 160 15.10 20.32 -23.40
C VAL A 160 14.85 18.92 -23.97
N GLY A 161 15.53 18.62 -25.06
CA GLY A 161 15.62 17.31 -25.68
C GLY A 161 17.05 16.78 -25.79
N ILE A 162 17.20 15.60 -26.39
CA ILE A 162 18.50 14.99 -26.64
C ILE A 162 19.33 15.92 -27.53
N GLY A 163 20.60 16.16 -27.13
CA GLY A 163 21.55 17.02 -27.81
C GLY A 163 21.63 18.45 -27.28
N ASP A 164 20.64 18.91 -26.51
CA ASP A 164 20.63 20.23 -25.92
C ASP A 164 21.69 20.34 -24.80
N LYS A 165 22.17 21.56 -24.54
CA LYS A 165 23.22 21.82 -23.56
C LYS A 165 22.66 22.57 -22.36
N VAL A 166 22.51 21.87 -21.26
CA VAL A 166 22.03 22.40 -19.98
C VAL A 166 23.21 22.89 -19.13
N LEU A 167 23.08 24.09 -18.55
CA LEU A 167 24.04 24.59 -17.58
C LEU A 167 23.72 24.02 -16.19
N VAL A 168 24.59 23.19 -15.67
CA VAL A 168 24.49 22.63 -14.33
C VAL A 168 25.32 23.49 -13.38
N THR A 169 24.68 24.04 -12.34
CA THR A 169 25.30 24.91 -11.35
C THR A 169 25.14 24.31 -9.96
N LEU A 170 26.22 24.14 -9.24
CA LEU A 170 26.17 23.62 -7.87
C LEU A 170 25.70 24.69 -6.89
N ALA A 171 24.87 24.28 -5.92
CA ALA A 171 24.47 25.13 -4.81
C ALA A 171 25.66 25.56 -3.94
N GLN A 172 26.68 24.71 -3.85
CA GLN A 172 27.92 25.00 -3.13
C GLN A 172 28.91 25.69 -4.06
N GLY A 173 29.14 26.99 -3.85
CA GLY A 173 30.14 27.76 -4.58
C GLY A 173 31.51 27.70 -3.94
N ARG A 174 32.52 28.15 -4.69
CA ARG A 174 33.88 28.38 -4.17
C ARG A 174 33.93 29.73 -3.45
N VAL A 175 34.28 29.73 -2.17
CA VAL A 175 34.51 30.97 -1.43
C VAL A 175 35.80 31.58 -1.90
N THR A 176 35.74 32.83 -2.38
CA THR A 176 36.91 33.63 -2.77
C THR A 176 36.89 34.96 -2.03
N PRO A 177 38.00 35.69 -1.96
CA PRO A 177 38.04 37.03 -1.35
C PRO A 177 37.02 38.01 -1.98
N ALA A 178 36.61 37.75 -3.22
CA ALA A 178 35.64 38.58 -3.96
C ALA A 178 34.19 38.09 -3.79
N GLY A 179 33.95 37.03 -2.98
CA GLY A 179 32.61 36.44 -2.74
C GLY A 179 32.54 34.98 -3.14
N VAL A 180 31.30 34.42 -3.08
CA VAL A 180 31.06 33.04 -3.46
C VAL A 180 30.84 32.96 -4.96
N ILE A 181 31.67 32.24 -5.66
CA ILE A 181 31.56 32.00 -7.11
C ILE A 181 30.91 30.61 -7.29
N PRO A 182 29.72 30.51 -7.89
CA PRO A 182 29.07 29.23 -8.14
C PRO A 182 29.91 28.44 -9.17
N ARG A 183 29.89 27.10 -9.01
CA ARG A 183 30.53 26.21 -9.98
C ARG A 183 29.48 25.79 -10.98
N SER A 184 29.77 26.06 -12.24
CA SER A 184 28.87 25.71 -13.33
C SER A 184 29.62 24.97 -14.43
N LYS A 185 28.95 23.99 -15.02
CA LYS A 185 29.45 23.27 -16.19
C LYS A 185 28.28 22.96 -17.13
N ARG A 186 28.52 23.06 -18.43
CA ARG A 186 27.53 22.64 -19.43
C ARG A 186 27.59 21.14 -19.64
N PHE A 187 26.43 20.50 -19.60
CA PHE A 187 26.22 19.09 -19.89
C PHE A 187 25.33 18.95 -21.11
N THR A 188 25.60 17.95 -21.95
CA THR A 188 24.75 17.61 -23.09
C THR A 188 23.74 16.58 -22.65
N VAL A 189 22.46 16.80 -22.95
CA VAL A 189 21.40 15.82 -22.67
C VAL A 189 21.59 14.63 -23.61
N SER A 190 21.96 13.47 -23.08
CA SER A 190 22.18 12.22 -23.83
C SER A 190 21.04 11.24 -23.72
N GLY A 191 20.12 11.43 -22.76
CA GLY A 191 19.00 10.54 -22.59
C GLY A 191 17.93 11.13 -21.68
N VAL A 192 16.73 10.54 -21.80
CA VAL A 192 15.55 10.84 -20.97
C VAL A 192 14.99 9.53 -20.47
N TYR A 193 14.70 9.46 -19.18
CA TYR A 193 14.06 8.30 -18.54
C TYR A 193 12.71 8.69 -17.94
N ARG A 194 11.82 7.71 -17.79
CA ARG A 194 10.51 7.86 -17.15
C ARG A 194 10.21 6.67 -16.25
N VAL A 195 10.12 6.94 -14.96
CA VAL A 195 9.74 5.96 -13.94
C VAL A 195 8.22 5.91 -13.77
N GLY A 196 7.58 7.04 -14.00
CA GLY A 196 6.19 7.26 -13.66
C GLY A 196 5.97 7.68 -12.20
N MET A 197 7.02 8.11 -11.52
CA MET A 197 6.93 8.75 -10.20
C MET A 197 7.46 10.18 -10.31
N TYR A 198 6.58 11.16 -10.13
CA TYR A 198 6.89 12.58 -10.30
C TYR A 198 8.13 13.03 -9.51
N GLU A 199 8.35 12.48 -8.31
CA GLU A 199 9.49 12.83 -7.47
C GLU A 199 10.83 12.46 -8.12
N PHE A 200 10.92 11.30 -8.78
CA PHE A 200 12.12 10.87 -9.51
C PHE A 200 12.21 11.59 -10.85
N ASP A 201 11.15 11.57 -11.64
CA ASP A 201 11.14 12.14 -13.00
C ASP A 201 11.37 13.65 -13.00
N ARG A 202 11.06 14.35 -11.88
CA ARG A 202 11.19 15.80 -11.75
C ARG A 202 12.46 16.26 -11.05
N ARG A 203 13.06 15.41 -10.19
CA ARG A 203 14.14 15.87 -9.28
C ARG A 203 15.47 15.16 -9.44
N LEU A 204 15.55 14.05 -10.17
CA LEU A 204 16.76 13.27 -10.27
C LEU A 204 17.35 13.36 -11.68
N ALA A 205 18.65 13.60 -11.75
CA ALA A 205 19.41 13.57 -13.00
C ALA A 205 20.69 12.74 -12.81
N PHE A 206 21.09 12.02 -13.85
CA PHE A 206 22.28 11.16 -13.80
C PHE A 206 23.38 11.70 -14.68
N ILE A 207 24.62 11.65 -14.19
CA ILE A 207 25.86 11.95 -14.91
C ILE A 207 26.88 10.85 -14.67
N ASN A 208 27.96 10.86 -15.44
CA ASN A 208 29.05 9.91 -15.17
C ASN A 208 29.73 10.21 -13.82
N LEU A 209 30.11 9.16 -13.09
CA LEU A 209 30.76 9.25 -11.77
C LEU A 209 32.01 10.13 -11.78
N ARG A 210 32.89 9.98 -12.80
CA ARG A 210 34.11 10.76 -12.93
C ARG A 210 33.83 12.24 -13.21
N ASP A 211 32.79 12.54 -13.95
CA ASP A 211 32.38 13.91 -14.24
C ASP A 211 31.74 14.57 -13.00
N ALA A 212 30.97 13.78 -12.20
CA ALA A 212 30.49 14.21 -10.90
C ALA A 212 31.66 14.53 -9.94
N GLN A 213 32.63 13.63 -9.84
CA GLN A 213 33.84 13.88 -9.01
C GLN A 213 34.57 15.19 -9.39
N LYS A 214 34.70 15.47 -10.71
CA LYS A 214 35.28 16.73 -11.18
C LYS A 214 34.43 17.94 -10.82
N LEU A 215 33.09 17.83 -11.01
CA LEU A 215 32.18 18.92 -10.76
C LEU A 215 32.11 19.27 -9.26
N TYR A 216 32.05 18.26 -8.38
CA TYR A 216 32.01 18.41 -6.93
C TYR A 216 33.38 18.56 -6.28
N LEU A 217 34.48 18.50 -7.04
CA LEU A 217 35.88 18.48 -6.57
C LEU A 217 36.17 17.37 -5.56
N LYS A 218 35.54 16.26 -5.70
CA LYS A 218 35.74 15.07 -4.86
C LYS A 218 36.90 14.19 -5.39
N LYS A 219 37.93 14.72 -5.99
CA LYS A 219 39.10 13.98 -6.52
C LYS A 219 38.82 12.47 -6.71
N ASP A 220 39.33 11.64 -5.77
CA ASP A 220 39.15 10.18 -5.77
C ASP A 220 38.15 9.70 -4.68
N THR A 221 37.40 10.63 -4.05
CA THR A 221 36.38 10.30 -3.06
C THR A 221 35.00 10.17 -3.71
N ILE A 222 34.13 9.43 -3.04
CA ILE A 222 32.72 9.26 -3.44
C ILE A 222 31.80 9.64 -2.27
N SER A 223 30.49 9.80 -2.52
CA SER A 223 29.53 10.03 -1.45
C SER A 223 29.25 8.75 -0.67
N GLY A 224 29.21 7.61 -1.35
CA GLY A 224 28.96 6.31 -0.75
C GLY A 224 28.85 5.19 -1.77
N VAL A 225 28.49 4.02 -1.27
CA VAL A 225 28.22 2.82 -2.06
C VAL A 225 26.76 2.43 -1.89
N ARG A 226 26.08 2.19 -3.01
CA ARG A 226 24.70 1.67 -3.06
C ARG A 226 24.71 0.17 -3.23
N LEU A 227 23.77 -0.51 -2.57
CA LEU A 227 23.67 -1.96 -2.54
C LEU A 227 22.35 -2.43 -3.10
N ALA A 228 22.39 -3.43 -3.96
CA ALA A 228 21.25 -4.28 -4.30
C ALA A 228 21.37 -5.59 -3.51
N VAL A 229 20.34 -5.95 -2.77
CA VAL A 229 20.29 -7.19 -1.97
C VAL A 229 19.30 -8.18 -2.56
N THR A 230 19.48 -9.47 -2.25
CA THR A 230 18.60 -10.54 -2.73
C THR A 230 17.19 -10.43 -2.12
N GLU A 231 17.13 -10.15 -0.82
CA GLU A 231 15.89 -9.99 -0.07
C GLU A 231 15.71 -8.55 0.35
N ILE A 232 14.85 -7.81 -0.33
CA ILE A 232 14.68 -6.36 -0.16
C ILE A 232 14.27 -6.01 1.27
N TYR A 233 13.44 -6.82 1.90
CA TYR A 233 12.97 -6.58 3.28
C TYR A 233 14.06 -6.83 4.33
N GLU A 234 15.12 -7.55 3.99
CA GLU A 234 16.29 -7.74 4.85
C GLU A 234 17.38 -6.67 4.65
N ALA A 235 17.21 -5.76 3.70
CA ALA A 235 18.15 -4.68 3.42
C ALA A 235 18.65 -3.93 4.67
N PRO A 236 17.79 -3.58 5.66
CA PRO A 236 18.24 -2.92 6.90
C PRO A 236 19.20 -3.76 7.73
N THR A 237 19.07 -5.09 7.69
CA THR A 237 19.95 -6.02 8.41
C THR A 237 21.25 -6.23 7.65
N ILE A 238 21.15 -6.49 6.35
CA ILE A 238 22.28 -6.75 5.46
C ILE A 238 23.24 -5.55 5.42
N VAL A 239 22.71 -4.33 5.27
CA VAL A 239 23.56 -3.13 5.20
C VAL A 239 24.34 -2.89 6.49
N ARG A 240 23.75 -3.21 7.66
CA ARG A 240 24.45 -3.11 8.95
C ARG A 240 25.54 -4.15 9.08
N GLU A 241 25.31 -5.37 8.61
CA GLU A 241 26.33 -6.43 8.59
C GLU A 241 27.52 -6.05 7.72
N VAL A 242 27.26 -5.52 6.51
CA VAL A 242 28.32 -5.03 5.61
C VAL A 242 29.08 -3.88 6.27
N ALA A 243 28.38 -2.93 6.88
CA ALA A 243 29.00 -1.80 7.57
C ALA A 243 29.88 -2.23 8.74
N LEU A 244 29.42 -3.20 9.55
CA LEU A 244 30.18 -3.76 10.66
C LEU A 244 31.42 -4.53 10.17
N ALA A 245 31.29 -5.27 9.07
CA ALA A 245 32.40 -6.01 8.47
C ALA A 245 33.48 -5.08 7.88
N ASN A 246 33.10 -3.89 7.44
CA ASN A 246 34.05 -2.89 6.92
C ASN A 246 34.92 -2.27 8.03
N GLY A 247 34.46 -2.27 9.28
CA GLY A 247 35.23 -1.80 10.45
C GLY A 247 35.40 -0.28 10.57
N GLU A 248 34.93 0.50 9.61
CA GLU A 248 34.96 1.98 9.64
C GLU A 248 33.64 2.56 10.15
N LEU A 249 33.70 3.80 10.65
CA LEU A 249 32.50 4.52 11.08
C LEU A 249 31.77 5.06 9.84
N VAL A 250 30.70 4.39 9.45
CA VAL A 250 29.88 4.73 8.29
C VAL A 250 28.44 4.95 8.66
N LEU A 251 27.75 5.77 7.88
CA LEU A 251 26.31 5.94 7.96
C LEU A 251 25.63 4.92 7.06
N VAL A 252 24.66 4.21 7.60
CA VAL A 252 23.85 3.27 6.83
C VAL A 252 22.45 3.85 6.62
N SER A 253 21.98 3.78 5.40
CA SER A 253 20.63 4.13 5.01
C SER A 253 20.06 2.98 4.20
N ASP A 254 18.78 2.75 4.37
CA ASP A 254 18.02 1.76 3.60
C ASP A 254 16.74 2.40 3.05
N TRP A 255 16.08 1.71 2.14
CA TRP A 255 14.88 2.20 1.49
C TRP A 255 13.75 2.56 2.48
N THR A 256 13.67 1.88 3.63
CA THR A 256 12.64 2.15 4.64
C THR A 256 12.88 3.47 5.37
N ARG A 257 14.14 3.84 5.59
CA ARG A 257 14.52 5.12 6.22
C ARG A 257 14.43 6.29 5.25
N ARG A 258 14.82 6.08 3.99
CA ARG A 258 14.80 7.14 2.97
C ARG A 258 13.38 7.57 2.62
N HIS A 259 12.42 6.64 2.65
CA HIS A 259 11.02 6.88 2.31
C HIS A 259 10.04 6.68 3.47
N VAL A 260 10.50 6.92 4.72
CA VAL A 260 9.68 6.77 5.96
C VAL A 260 8.33 7.48 5.87
N ASN A 261 8.32 8.71 5.36
CA ASN A 261 7.09 9.50 5.28
C ASN A 261 6.07 8.87 4.31
N PHE A 262 6.54 8.30 3.21
CA PHE A 262 5.71 7.60 2.23
C PHE A 262 5.05 6.37 2.86
N PHE A 263 5.83 5.48 3.47
CA PHE A 263 5.29 4.28 4.12
C PHE A 263 4.38 4.59 5.30
N ARG A 264 4.74 5.63 6.08
CA ARG A 264 3.90 6.11 7.18
C ARG A 264 2.56 6.64 6.67
N SER A 265 2.55 7.38 5.56
CA SER A 265 1.32 7.87 4.93
C SER A 265 0.42 6.73 4.46
N ILE A 266 0.98 5.68 3.85
CA ILE A 266 0.23 4.49 3.45
C ILE A 266 -0.38 3.80 4.67
N GLN A 267 0.39 3.61 5.76
CA GLN A 267 -0.12 2.99 6.99
C GLN A 267 -1.23 3.81 7.64
N ILE A 268 -1.09 5.14 7.66
CA ILE A 268 -2.14 6.04 8.17
C ILE A 268 -3.39 5.93 7.30
N THR A 269 -3.26 5.95 5.98
CA THR A 269 -4.38 5.80 5.04
C THR A 269 -5.09 4.47 5.23
N LYS A 270 -4.36 3.36 5.38
CA LYS A 270 -4.94 2.04 5.71
C LYS A 270 -5.71 2.07 7.02
N SER A 271 -5.15 2.69 8.05
CA SER A 271 -5.81 2.80 9.37
C SER A 271 -7.09 3.62 9.29
N ILE A 272 -7.09 4.73 8.54
CA ILE A 272 -8.27 5.58 8.34
C ILE A 272 -9.34 4.80 7.56
N LEU A 273 -8.95 4.17 6.44
CA LEU A 273 -9.88 3.35 5.64
C LEU A 273 -10.47 2.22 6.48
N PHE A 274 -9.65 1.54 7.27
CA PHE A 274 -10.10 0.50 8.17
C PHE A 274 -11.17 0.99 9.16
N VAL A 275 -10.98 2.16 9.77
CA VAL A 275 -11.97 2.77 10.68
C VAL A 275 -13.25 3.13 9.94
N ILE A 276 -13.16 3.73 8.75
CA ILE A 276 -14.32 4.08 7.93
C ILE A 276 -15.11 2.81 7.57
N LEU A 277 -14.40 1.77 7.12
CA LEU A 277 -14.99 0.51 6.74
C LEU A 277 -15.59 -0.25 7.93
N LEU A 278 -14.97 -0.13 9.12
CA LEU A 278 -15.55 -0.65 10.37
C LEU A 278 -16.91 0.00 10.68
N MET A 279 -17.08 1.30 10.40
CA MET A 279 -18.37 1.97 10.54
C MET A 279 -19.41 1.41 9.57
N VAL A 280 -19.03 1.00 8.36
CA VAL A 280 -19.96 0.35 7.41
C VAL A 280 -20.44 -0.99 7.97
N ILE A 281 -19.56 -1.80 8.57
CA ILE A 281 -19.98 -3.04 9.25
C ILE A 281 -20.88 -2.72 10.44
N ALA A 282 -20.59 -1.68 11.20
CA ALA A 282 -21.41 -1.27 12.34
C ALA A 282 -22.84 -0.88 11.92
N VAL A 283 -22.99 -0.20 10.77
CA VAL A 283 -24.32 0.10 10.18
C VAL A 283 -25.04 -1.20 9.78
N ALA A 284 -24.33 -2.14 9.13
CA ALA A 284 -24.91 -3.44 8.80
C ALA A 284 -25.30 -4.24 10.05
N ALA A 285 -24.49 -4.16 11.11
CA ALA A 285 -24.78 -4.78 12.40
C ALA A 285 -25.99 -4.14 13.10
N PHE A 286 -26.16 -2.82 12.99
CA PHE A 286 -27.36 -2.13 13.49
C PHE A 286 -28.64 -2.59 12.76
N ASN A 287 -28.54 -2.91 11.47
CA ASN A 287 -29.65 -3.50 10.73
C ASN A 287 -30.09 -4.87 11.34
N ILE A 288 -29.12 -5.69 11.83
CA ILE A 288 -29.43 -6.93 12.56
C ILE A 288 -30.27 -6.63 13.82
N VAL A 289 -29.89 -5.60 14.59
CA VAL A 289 -30.64 -5.19 15.79
C VAL A 289 -32.09 -4.89 15.44
N SER A 290 -32.31 -4.04 14.44
CA SER A 290 -33.66 -3.62 14.02
C SER A 290 -34.48 -4.83 13.53
N THR A 291 -33.88 -5.69 12.73
CA THR A 291 -34.52 -6.91 12.22
C THR A 291 -34.90 -7.86 13.35
N LEU A 292 -33.97 -8.17 14.26
CA LEU A 292 -34.22 -9.09 15.36
C LEU A 292 -35.26 -8.53 16.35
N VAL A 293 -35.29 -7.22 16.62
CA VAL A 293 -36.33 -6.60 17.45
C VAL A 293 -37.72 -6.80 16.81
N MET A 294 -37.81 -6.67 15.47
CA MET A 294 -39.05 -6.90 14.75
C MET A 294 -39.46 -8.36 14.79
N VAL A 295 -38.52 -9.29 14.56
CA VAL A 295 -38.78 -10.75 14.67
C VAL A 295 -39.23 -11.12 16.08
N VAL A 296 -38.62 -10.53 17.13
CA VAL A 296 -39.04 -10.74 18.54
C VAL A 296 -40.49 -10.31 18.75
N LYS A 297 -40.91 -9.17 18.21
CA LYS A 297 -42.29 -8.69 18.30
C LYS A 297 -43.24 -9.63 17.58
N ASP A 298 -42.92 -10.08 16.36
CA ASP A 298 -43.74 -10.99 15.59
C ASP A 298 -43.87 -12.39 16.25
N LYS A 299 -42.90 -12.78 17.07
CA LYS A 299 -42.85 -14.06 17.77
C LYS A 299 -43.21 -13.97 19.25
N GLN A 300 -43.87 -12.90 19.70
CA GLN A 300 -44.23 -12.72 21.11
C GLN A 300 -45.17 -13.83 21.63
N SER A 301 -46.13 -14.27 20.83
CA SER A 301 -47.06 -15.36 21.16
C SER A 301 -46.30 -16.70 21.31
N ASP A 302 -45.42 -17.02 20.35
CA ASP A 302 -44.56 -18.22 20.42
C ASP A 302 -43.66 -18.20 21.67
N ILE A 303 -43.08 -17.03 22.03
CA ILE A 303 -42.26 -16.83 23.24
C ILE A 303 -43.11 -17.07 24.49
N ALA A 304 -44.31 -16.53 24.54
CA ALA A 304 -45.23 -16.68 25.68
C ALA A 304 -45.59 -18.16 25.90
N ILE A 305 -45.94 -18.90 24.83
CA ILE A 305 -46.20 -20.33 24.87
C ILE A 305 -44.99 -21.11 25.41
N LEU A 306 -43.79 -20.83 24.89
CA LEU A 306 -42.56 -21.49 25.38
C LEU A 306 -42.34 -21.24 26.86
N ARG A 307 -42.62 -20.03 27.35
CA ARG A 307 -42.47 -19.67 28.75
C ARG A 307 -43.50 -20.30 29.66
N THR A 308 -44.76 -20.45 29.21
CA THR A 308 -45.79 -21.14 29.96
C THR A 308 -45.52 -22.65 30.07
N VAL A 309 -44.88 -23.25 29.06
CA VAL A 309 -44.42 -24.67 29.08
C VAL A 309 -43.13 -24.85 29.93
N GLY A 310 -42.58 -23.75 30.49
CA GLY A 310 -41.47 -23.81 31.46
C GLY A 310 -40.08 -23.44 30.91
N ALA A 311 -40.00 -22.80 29.73
CA ALA A 311 -38.73 -22.29 29.22
C ALA A 311 -38.24 -21.12 30.09
N ARG A 312 -36.95 -21.18 30.50
CA ARG A 312 -36.30 -20.10 31.26
C ARG A 312 -36.02 -18.89 30.38
N PRO A 313 -35.98 -17.66 30.94
CA PRO A 313 -35.52 -16.47 30.19
C PRO A 313 -34.20 -16.66 29.46
N SER A 314 -33.23 -17.36 30.10
CA SER A 314 -31.93 -17.67 29.48
C SER A 314 -32.06 -18.60 28.27
N SER A 315 -33.07 -19.47 28.19
CA SER A 315 -33.30 -20.32 27.01
C SER A 315 -33.85 -19.49 25.83
N ILE A 316 -34.76 -18.55 26.11
CA ILE A 316 -35.25 -17.61 25.08
C ILE A 316 -34.10 -16.75 24.54
N LEU A 317 -33.27 -16.19 25.43
CA LEU A 317 -32.09 -15.44 25.04
C LEU A 317 -31.19 -16.24 24.10
N ARG A 318 -30.88 -17.50 24.46
CA ARG A 318 -30.03 -18.37 23.62
C ARG A 318 -30.64 -18.68 22.27
N ILE A 319 -31.97 -18.85 22.17
CA ILE A 319 -32.66 -19.09 20.89
C ILE A 319 -32.42 -17.91 19.92
N PHE A 320 -32.61 -16.67 20.37
CA PHE A 320 -32.46 -15.50 19.54
C PHE A 320 -31.00 -15.16 19.25
N VAL A 321 -30.10 -15.39 20.23
CA VAL A 321 -28.61 -15.28 19.96
C VAL A 321 -28.19 -16.31 18.91
N THR A 322 -28.68 -17.55 18.99
CA THR A 322 -28.39 -18.57 17.97
C THR A 322 -28.91 -18.17 16.61
N GLN A 323 -30.17 -17.65 16.52
CA GLN A 323 -30.74 -17.15 15.28
C GLN A 323 -29.89 -16.04 14.66
N GLY A 324 -29.58 -14.99 15.42
CA GLY A 324 -28.77 -13.89 14.91
C GLY A 324 -27.32 -14.30 14.58
N SER A 325 -26.74 -15.25 15.34
CA SER A 325 -25.43 -15.81 15.02
C SER A 325 -25.42 -16.56 13.69
N ILE A 326 -26.47 -17.29 13.36
CA ILE A 326 -26.60 -17.99 12.07
C ILE A 326 -26.69 -16.97 10.93
N VAL A 327 -27.48 -15.91 11.09
CA VAL A 327 -27.61 -14.83 10.08
C VAL A 327 -26.29 -14.11 9.90
N GLY A 328 -25.62 -13.75 11.01
CA GLY A 328 -24.31 -13.10 10.99
C GLY A 328 -23.22 -13.97 10.34
N LEU A 329 -23.18 -15.26 10.71
CA LEU A 329 -22.23 -16.21 10.13
C LEU A 329 -22.46 -16.41 8.64
N ALA A 330 -23.71 -16.65 8.24
CA ALA A 330 -24.06 -16.85 6.83
C ALA A 330 -23.75 -15.61 5.98
N GLY A 331 -24.09 -14.41 6.49
CA GLY A 331 -23.75 -13.15 5.83
C GLY A 331 -22.24 -12.93 5.72
N THR A 332 -21.49 -13.20 6.79
CA THR A 332 -20.02 -13.07 6.77
C THR A 332 -19.38 -14.07 5.81
N VAL A 333 -19.78 -15.34 5.83
CA VAL A 333 -19.24 -16.36 4.92
C VAL A 333 -19.55 -16.00 3.47
N ALA A 334 -20.79 -15.61 3.17
CA ALA A 334 -21.16 -15.15 1.84
C ALA A 334 -20.33 -13.93 1.42
N GLY A 335 -20.19 -12.95 2.31
CA GLY A 335 -19.36 -11.75 2.06
C GLY A 335 -17.90 -12.07 1.81
N VAL A 336 -17.30 -13.00 2.56
CA VAL A 336 -15.93 -13.45 2.33
C VAL A 336 -15.81 -14.15 0.97
N VAL A 337 -16.71 -15.06 0.65
CA VAL A 337 -16.68 -15.78 -0.63
C VAL A 337 -16.79 -14.81 -1.81
N PHE A 338 -17.80 -13.94 -1.79
CA PHE A 338 -17.98 -12.95 -2.86
C PHE A 338 -16.86 -11.91 -2.90
N GLY A 339 -16.38 -11.45 -1.74
CA GLY A 339 -15.28 -10.49 -1.64
C GLY A 339 -13.98 -11.05 -2.21
N VAL A 340 -13.64 -12.30 -1.88
CA VAL A 340 -12.46 -12.98 -2.42
C VAL A 340 -12.60 -13.20 -3.92
N LEU A 341 -13.77 -13.69 -4.40
CA LEU A 341 -14.00 -13.90 -5.82
C LEU A 341 -13.91 -12.58 -6.61
N LEU A 342 -14.48 -11.50 -6.12
CA LEU A 342 -14.42 -10.20 -6.76
C LEU A 342 -12.98 -9.65 -6.76
N ALA A 343 -12.27 -9.73 -5.64
CA ALA A 343 -10.90 -9.23 -5.54
C ALA A 343 -9.92 -9.99 -6.47
N LEU A 344 -10.09 -11.30 -6.61
CA LEU A 344 -9.27 -12.12 -7.52
C LEU A 344 -9.54 -11.85 -9.01
N ASN A 345 -10.73 -11.38 -9.35
CA ASN A 345 -11.12 -11.11 -10.73
C ASN A 345 -11.29 -9.61 -11.02
N LEU A 346 -10.81 -8.76 -10.11
CA LEU A 346 -11.08 -7.31 -10.17
C LEU A 346 -10.55 -6.69 -11.45
N GLU A 347 -9.33 -7.02 -11.85
CA GLU A 347 -8.70 -6.57 -13.10
C GLU A 347 -9.54 -6.91 -14.33
N SER A 348 -10.00 -8.15 -14.43
CA SER A 348 -10.87 -8.61 -15.53
C SER A 348 -12.22 -7.90 -15.54
N ILE A 349 -12.79 -7.69 -14.34
CA ILE A 349 -14.09 -7.00 -14.18
C ILE A 349 -13.97 -5.54 -14.58
N VAL A 350 -12.93 -4.84 -14.10
CA VAL A 350 -12.68 -3.42 -14.45
C VAL A 350 -12.41 -3.30 -15.95
N GLY A 351 -11.54 -4.14 -16.53
CA GLY A 351 -11.26 -4.15 -17.96
C GLY A 351 -12.52 -4.41 -18.82
N PHE A 352 -13.42 -5.28 -18.35
CA PHE A 352 -14.73 -5.47 -19.01
C PHE A 352 -15.56 -4.20 -18.99
N PHE A 353 -15.68 -3.53 -17.84
CA PHE A 353 -16.43 -2.26 -17.75
C PHE A 353 -15.79 -1.15 -18.59
N GLU A 354 -14.47 -1.04 -18.58
CA GLU A 354 -13.74 -0.08 -19.43
C GLU A 354 -14.02 -0.32 -20.92
N SER A 355 -14.06 -1.58 -21.36
CA SER A 355 -14.35 -1.93 -22.75
C SER A 355 -15.80 -1.63 -23.15
N VAL A 356 -16.76 -1.82 -22.24
CA VAL A 356 -18.20 -1.61 -22.50
C VAL A 356 -18.54 -0.12 -22.50
N PHE A 357 -17.98 0.65 -21.56
CA PHE A 357 -18.32 2.07 -21.41
C PHE A 357 -17.37 2.99 -22.19
N GLY A 358 -16.26 2.48 -22.75
CA GLY A 358 -15.27 3.27 -23.46
C GLY A 358 -14.54 4.30 -22.59
N ILE A 359 -14.55 4.11 -21.25
CA ILE A 359 -13.97 5.01 -20.28
C ILE A 359 -12.81 4.27 -19.59
N LYS A 360 -11.63 4.86 -19.56
CA LYS A 360 -10.54 4.38 -18.71
C LYS A 360 -10.71 4.94 -17.31
N PHE A 361 -10.95 4.08 -16.32
CA PHE A 361 -11.07 4.50 -14.92
C PHE A 361 -9.73 4.99 -14.35
N LEU A 362 -8.63 4.37 -14.78
CA LEU A 362 -7.28 4.79 -14.46
C LEU A 362 -6.65 5.33 -15.75
N ALA A 363 -6.58 6.64 -15.87
CA ALA A 363 -5.81 7.25 -16.93
C ALA A 363 -4.32 6.98 -16.64
N ALA A 364 -3.68 6.19 -17.49
CA ALA A 364 -2.26 5.86 -17.36
C ALA A 364 -1.37 7.11 -17.26
N ASP A 365 -1.81 8.21 -17.86
CA ASP A 365 -1.13 9.51 -17.83
C ASP A 365 -1.16 10.20 -16.44
N VAL A 366 -2.13 9.84 -15.57
CA VAL A 366 -2.29 10.48 -14.25
C VAL A 366 -1.80 9.58 -13.14
N TYR A 367 -2.07 8.27 -13.24
CA TYR A 367 -1.78 7.31 -12.14
C TYR A 367 -0.60 6.40 -12.45
N PHE A 368 -0.06 6.44 -13.70
CA PHE A 368 1.07 5.63 -14.17
C PHE A 368 0.91 4.11 -13.96
N ILE A 369 -0.31 3.66 -13.68
CA ILE A 369 -0.69 2.26 -13.49
C ILE A 369 -1.77 1.96 -14.53
N SER A 370 -1.50 1.02 -15.42
CA SER A 370 -2.42 0.66 -16.51
C SER A 370 -3.60 -0.18 -16.05
N ASP A 371 -3.40 -0.95 -14.99
CA ASP A 371 -4.35 -1.92 -14.47
C ASP A 371 -4.61 -1.67 -12.98
N LEU A 372 -5.83 -1.95 -12.50
CA LEU A 372 -6.16 -1.77 -11.09
C LEU A 372 -5.52 -2.90 -10.26
N PRO A 373 -4.43 -2.65 -9.53
CA PRO A 373 -3.76 -3.72 -8.81
C PRO A 373 -4.63 -4.19 -7.63
N SER A 374 -4.72 -5.50 -7.44
CA SER A 374 -5.43 -6.11 -6.32
C SER A 374 -4.58 -7.19 -5.67
N GLU A 375 -4.30 -7.03 -4.38
CA GLU A 375 -3.54 -8.01 -3.59
C GLU A 375 -4.36 -8.49 -2.39
N LEU A 376 -4.75 -9.77 -2.42
CA LEU A 376 -5.45 -10.42 -1.31
C LEU A 376 -4.43 -10.83 -0.23
N ARG A 377 -4.55 -10.23 0.96
CA ARG A 377 -3.79 -10.64 2.15
C ARG A 377 -4.69 -11.45 3.08
N PHE A 378 -4.35 -12.71 3.31
CA PHE A 378 -5.12 -13.60 4.19
C PHE A 378 -5.32 -13.03 5.60
N GLY A 379 -4.32 -12.29 6.11
CA GLY A 379 -4.41 -11.61 7.40
C GLY A 379 -5.54 -10.57 7.47
N ASP A 380 -5.76 -9.82 6.40
CA ASP A 380 -6.81 -8.78 6.36
C ASP A 380 -8.19 -9.42 6.21
N VAL A 381 -8.33 -10.43 5.34
CA VAL A 381 -9.58 -11.18 5.20
C VAL A 381 -10.00 -11.81 6.53
N SER A 382 -9.07 -12.42 7.25
CA SER A 382 -9.37 -13.04 8.55
C SER A 382 -9.76 -12.03 9.63
N LYS A 383 -9.09 -10.86 9.68
CA LYS A 383 -9.45 -9.76 10.59
C LYS A 383 -10.85 -9.23 10.31
N ILE A 384 -11.16 -8.98 9.03
CA ILE A 384 -12.48 -8.50 8.59
C ILE A 384 -13.57 -9.51 8.96
N ALA A 385 -13.37 -10.78 8.64
CA ALA A 385 -14.33 -11.83 8.96
C ALA A 385 -14.55 -11.95 10.48
N LEU A 386 -13.49 -11.94 11.28
CA LEU A 386 -13.59 -12.02 12.73
C LEU A 386 -14.35 -10.81 13.31
N MET A 387 -14.04 -9.59 12.84
CA MET A 387 -14.73 -8.40 13.31
C MET A 387 -16.21 -8.38 12.92
N ALA A 388 -16.54 -8.78 11.69
CA ALA A 388 -17.94 -8.89 11.25
C ALA A 388 -18.70 -9.87 12.13
N LEU A 389 -18.12 -11.02 12.46
CA LEU A 389 -18.73 -12.01 13.37
C LEU A 389 -18.88 -11.46 14.78
N VAL A 390 -17.88 -10.80 15.34
CA VAL A 390 -17.95 -10.21 16.68
C VAL A 390 -19.04 -9.14 16.75
N LEU A 391 -19.09 -8.23 15.78
CA LEU A 391 -20.12 -7.19 15.72
C LEU A 391 -21.52 -7.77 15.52
N ALA A 392 -21.67 -8.78 14.67
CA ALA A 392 -22.94 -9.49 14.50
C ALA A 392 -23.39 -10.12 15.83
N LEU A 393 -22.50 -10.80 16.56
CA LEU A 393 -22.82 -11.39 17.87
C LEU A 393 -23.22 -10.32 18.90
N ILE A 394 -22.49 -9.24 19.02
CA ILE A 394 -22.80 -8.14 19.94
C ILE A 394 -24.19 -7.57 19.61
N SER A 395 -24.47 -7.36 18.33
CA SER A 395 -25.75 -6.80 17.86
C SER A 395 -26.95 -7.70 18.17
N THR A 396 -26.75 -9.01 18.32
CA THR A 396 -27.83 -9.96 18.68
C THR A 396 -28.19 -9.92 20.17
N LEU A 397 -27.30 -9.45 21.04
CA LEU A 397 -27.49 -9.50 22.50
C LEU A 397 -28.68 -8.65 22.96
N TYR A 398 -28.79 -7.42 22.43
CA TYR A 398 -29.86 -6.51 22.84
C TYR A 398 -31.25 -7.04 22.46
N PRO A 399 -31.57 -7.43 21.21
CA PRO A 399 -32.86 -8.03 20.87
C PRO A 399 -33.16 -9.31 21.64
N ALA A 400 -32.16 -10.16 21.82
CA ALA A 400 -32.30 -11.41 22.59
C ALA A 400 -32.65 -11.16 24.06
N TRP A 401 -32.06 -10.12 24.64
CA TRP A 401 -32.39 -9.71 26.02
C TRP A 401 -33.81 -9.15 26.12
N VAL A 402 -34.23 -8.34 25.16
CA VAL A 402 -35.63 -7.88 25.07
C VAL A 402 -36.61 -9.05 24.99
N ALA A 403 -36.33 -10.04 24.12
CA ALA A 403 -37.14 -11.27 24.00
C ALA A 403 -37.25 -12.05 25.32
N ALA A 404 -36.12 -12.14 26.07
CA ALA A 404 -36.07 -12.86 27.34
C ALA A 404 -36.92 -12.20 28.46
N ARG A 405 -37.21 -10.89 28.34
CA ARG A 405 -38.03 -10.13 29.30
C ARG A 405 -39.51 -10.04 28.97
N THR A 406 -39.96 -10.61 27.84
CA THR A 406 -41.36 -10.61 27.48
C THR A 406 -42.23 -11.30 28.53
N ALA A 407 -43.22 -10.59 29.07
CA ALA A 407 -44.15 -11.12 30.07
C ALA A 407 -45.24 -12.00 29.40
N PRO A 408 -45.40 -13.28 29.78
CA PRO A 408 -46.34 -14.17 29.12
C PRO A 408 -47.80 -13.70 29.20
N ALA A 409 -48.18 -13.10 30.34
CA ALA A 409 -49.54 -12.64 30.59
C ALA A 409 -49.96 -11.48 29.67
N GLU A 410 -49.02 -10.57 29.32
CA GLU A 410 -49.32 -9.45 28.42
C GLU A 410 -49.38 -9.89 26.97
N ALA A 411 -48.49 -10.82 26.57
CA ALA A 411 -48.40 -11.30 25.18
C ALA A 411 -49.64 -12.14 24.75
N LEU A 412 -50.23 -12.88 25.68
CA LEU A 412 -51.45 -13.70 25.41
C LEU A 412 -52.79 -12.95 25.58
N ARG A 413 -52.74 -11.70 26.05
CA ARG A 413 -53.95 -10.88 26.24
C ARG A 413 -54.40 -10.12 25.00
N TYR A 414 -53.48 -9.95 24.02
CA TYR A 414 -53.70 -9.18 22.79
C TYR A 414 -53.88 -10.01 21.53
N ASP A 415 -53.88 -11.34 21.61
CA ASP A 415 -54.43 -12.29 20.61
C ASP A 415 -55.89 -12.63 20.98
#